data_c33c9fa9e224de8644d66e029295e3fb
#
_entry.id   c33c9fa9e224de8644d66e029295e3fb
#
_cell.length_a   1.000
_cell.length_b   1.000
_cell.length_c   1.000
_cell.angle_alpha   90.00
_cell.angle_beta   90.00
_cell.angle_gamma   90.00
#
_symmetry.space_group_name_H-M   'P 1'
#
loop_
_entity.id
_entity.type
_entity.pdbx_description
1 polymer ?
#
loop_
_entity_poly.entity_id
_entity_poly.type
_entity_poly.pdbx_seq_one_letter_code
_entity_poly.pdbx_strand_id
1 'polypeptide(L)'
;MKKYAKNIKRGLAYILVSCLISSCTLVQIGAGEPVENTEIIYVSKTEPVVNIEPKEEEPVAEPEVDILVEPVVEVVESLPEKRYFDVPLSEDLQDYIFELCEERDIDPAIVIGIIDRESDFRSKLMGDNGKSYGLMQVMKKWHVKRMTRLGVTNLKDPYQNVLVGIDYLDELIDRGNGIEWALMAYNGGPGYANKKAAAGVVTNYARGVMGYAAGLSR
;
A
#
# COMPACT_ATOMS: atom_id res chain seq x y z
N MET A 1 13.44 -23.22 1.74
CA MET A 1 13.88 -22.11 2.62
C MET A 1 13.33 -20.75 2.20
N LYS A 2 13.26 -20.38 0.89
CA LYS A 2 12.66 -19.10 0.42
C LYS A 2 11.17 -18.93 0.81
N LYS A 3 10.37 -19.98 0.83
CA LYS A 3 8.93 -19.94 1.21
C LYS A 3 8.69 -19.58 2.68
N TYR A 4 9.57 -20.01 3.58
CA TYR A 4 9.47 -19.67 5.01
C TYR A 4 9.82 -18.21 5.31
N ALA A 5 10.78 -17.62 4.60
CA ALA A 5 11.16 -16.22 4.76
C ALA A 5 10.04 -15.26 4.27
N LYS A 6 9.32 -15.63 3.20
CA LYS A 6 8.17 -14.85 2.68
C LYS A 6 7.02 -14.78 3.70
N ASN A 7 6.73 -15.90 4.39
CA ASN A 7 5.68 -15.94 5.40
C ASN A 7 6.01 -15.16 6.68
N ILE A 8 7.28 -15.04 7.06
CA ILE A 8 7.72 -14.25 8.22
C ILE A 8 7.58 -12.75 7.94
N LYS A 9 7.92 -12.28 6.73
CA LYS A 9 7.71 -10.88 6.34
C LYS A 9 6.23 -10.51 6.31
N ARG A 10 5.36 -11.41 5.77
CA ARG A 10 3.91 -11.22 5.77
C ARG A 10 3.32 -11.13 7.19
N GLY A 11 3.79 -11.95 8.13
CA GLY A 11 3.33 -11.92 9.52
C GLY A 11 3.71 -10.63 10.27
N LEU A 12 4.89 -10.06 10.00
CA LEU A 12 5.36 -8.83 10.64
C LEU A 12 4.63 -7.58 10.14
N ALA A 13 4.31 -7.49 8.84
CA ALA A 13 3.54 -6.37 8.28
C ALA A 13 2.13 -6.31 8.89
N TYR A 14 1.46 -7.46 9.05
CA TYR A 14 0.14 -7.51 9.68
C TYR A 14 0.16 -7.12 11.18
N ILE A 15 1.23 -7.41 11.91
CA ILE A 15 1.35 -7.04 13.33
C ILE A 15 1.52 -5.52 13.48
N LEU A 16 2.24 -4.85 12.59
CA LEU A 16 2.45 -3.39 12.66
C LEU A 16 1.18 -2.60 12.32
N VAL A 17 0.38 -3.02 11.33
CA VAL A 17 -0.90 -2.39 10.99
C VAL A 17 -1.94 -2.62 12.09
N SER A 18 -1.96 -3.78 12.74
CA SER A 18 -2.86 -4.10 13.84
C SER A 18 -2.54 -3.30 15.12
N CYS A 19 -1.28 -2.98 15.41
CA CYS A 19 -0.89 -2.19 16.58
C CYS A 19 -1.23 -0.70 16.46
N LEU A 20 -1.33 -0.14 15.25
CA LEU A 20 -1.70 1.27 15.06
C LEU A 20 -3.21 1.54 15.24
N ILE A 21 -4.06 0.52 15.16
CA ILE A 21 -5.52 0.65 15.32
C ILE A 21 -5.97 0.39 16.77
N SER A 22 -5.11 -0.19 17.63
CA SER A 22 -5.49 -0.61 18.99
C SER A 22 -5.25 0.43 20.08
N SER A 23 -4.88 1.68 19.76
CA SER A 23 -4.64 2.75 20.75
C SER A 23 -5.82 3.70 20.95
N CYS A 24 -7.03 3.32 20.53
CA CYS A 24 -8.23 4.06 20.88
C CYS A 24 -8.92 3.37 22.06
N THR A 25 -8.46 3.69 23.29
CA THR A 25 -9.12 3.30 24.52
C THR A 25 -10.48 3.98 24.61
N LEU A 26 -11.52 3.19 24.65
CA LEU A 26 -12.88 3.62 24.98
C LEU A 26 -12.90 4.13 26.41
N VAL A 27 -12.95 5.44 26.61
CA VAL A 27 -13.32 6.05 27.88
C VAL A 27 -14.85 6.13 27.92
N GLN A 28 -15.44 5.28 28.72
CA GLN A 28 -16.86 5.33 29.05
C GLN A 28 -17.08 6.52 29.99
N ILE A 29 -17.64 7.61 29.48
CA ILE A 29 -18.06 8.74 30.34
C ILE A 29 -19.55 8.57 30.58
N GLY A 30 -19.86 8.40 31.88
CA GLY A 30 -21.21 8.40 32.40
C GLY A 30 -21.89 9.76 32.22
N ALA A 31 -23.21 9.72 32.07
CA ALA A 31 -24.07 10.87 31.94
C ALA A 31 -23.95 11.78 33.17
N GLY A 32 -23.60 13.04 32.95
CA GLY A 32 -23.61 14.13 33.93
C GLY A 32 -23.84 15.44 33.19
N GLU A 33 -24.67 16.28 33.74
CA GLU A 33 -25.29 17.50 33.19
C GLU A 33 -24.30 18.60 32.78
N PRO A 34 -24.76 19.65 32.03
CA PRO A 34 -23.90 20.67 31.44
C PRO A 34 -23.45 21.70 32.48
N VAL A 35 -22.15 21.98 32.52
CA VAL A 35 -21.58 23.09 33.31
C VAL A 35 -21.04 24.15 32.34
N GLU A 36 -21.49 25.40 32.63
CA GLU A 36 -21.16 26.66 31.97
C GLU A 36 -19.65 26.95 31.90
N ASN A 37 -19.29 27.66 30.85
CA ASN A 37 -18.12 28.50 30.60
C ASN A 37 -17.06 28.57 31.70
N THR A 38 -15.89 28.07 31.41
CA THR A 38 -14.67 28.48 32.13
C THR A 38 -13.61 28.89 31.09
N GLU A 39 -13.27 30.19 31.13
CA GLU A 39 -12.16 30.81 30.43
C GLU A 39 -10.84 30.14 30.84
N ILE A 40 -10.06 29.70 29.88
CA ILE A 40 -8.71 29.18 30.12
C ILE A 40 -7.76 30.36 30.16
N ILE A 41 -7.33 30.75 31.40
CA ILE A 41 -6.28 31.74 31.60
C ILE A 41 -4.94 31.06 31.43
N TYR A 42 -4.18 31.46 30.41
CA TYR A 42 -2.79 31.06 30.25
C TYR A 42 -1.92 31.87 31.24
N VAL A 43 -1.45 31.23 32.31
CA VAL A 43 -0.45 31.82 33.21
C VAL A 43 0.93 31.58 32.59
N SER A 44 1.53 32.65 32.07
CA SER A 44 2.92 32.71 31.69
C SER A 44 3.80 32.72 32.93
N LYS A 45 4.57 31.65 33.18
CA LYS A 45 5.63 31.67 34.20
C LYS A 45 6.86 32.40 33.65
N THR A 46 7.08 33.62 34.06
CA THR A 46 8.35 34.31 33.89
C THR A 46 9.30 33.86 34.99
N GLU A 47 10.42 33.26 34.60
CA GLU A 47 11.55 33.03 35.54
C GLU A 47 12.36 34.32 35.76
N PRO A 48 12.94 34.54 36.96
CA PRO A 48 13.67 35.74 37.26
C PRO A 48 15.02 35.78 36.55
N VAL A 49 15.29 36.90 35.88
CA VAL A 49 16.58 37.22 35.26
C VAL A 49 17.59 37.51 36.37
N VAL A 50 18.58 36.65 36.52
CA VAL A 50 19.76 36.91 37.38
C VAL A 50 20.72 37.80 36.57
N ASN A 51 20.90 39.01 37.03
CA ASN A 51 21.85 39.97 36.48
C ASN A 51 23.25 39.61 36.99
N ILE A 52 24.14 39.10 36.08
CA ILE A 52 25.54 38.87 36.37
C ILE A 52 26.35 39.93 35.62
N GLU A 53 27.01 40.80 36.38
CA GLU A 53 27.95 41.81 35.87
C GLU A 53 29.12 41.11 35.11
N PRO A 54 29.61 41.70 34.02
CA PRO A 54 30.71 41.11 33.25
C PRO A 54 32.05 41.39 33.96
N LYS A 55 32.74 40.33 34.34
CA LYS A 55 34.11 40.38 34.79
C LYS A 55 35.02 40.37 33.52
N GLU A 56 35.81 41.40 33.34
CA GLU A 56 36.85 41.51 32.31
C GLU A 56 37.85 40.35 32.46
N GLU A 57 37.92 39.50 31.46
CA GLU A 57 39.01 38.51 31.30
C GLU A 57 39.92 38.95 30.13
N GLU A 58 41.21 38.90 30.38
CA GLU A 58 42.27 39.22 29.44
C GLU A 58 42.28 38.25 28.23
N PRO A 59 42.77 38.68 27.07
CA PRO A 59 42.76 37.85 25.86
C PRO A 59 43.78 36.73 25.95
N VAL A 60 43.32 35.51 26.09
CA VAL A 60 44.13 34.31 25.88
C VAL A 60 44.17 34.02 24.38
N ALA A 61 45.37 33.99 23.81
CA ALA A 61 45.65 33.66 22.43
C ALA A 61 45.16 32.22 22.15
N GLU A 62 44.18 32.07 21.27
CA GLU A 62 43.72 30.78 20.76
C GLU A 62 44.79 30.22 19.80
N PRO A 63 45.15 28.92 19.88
CA PRO A 63 45.94 28.28 18.85
C PRO A 63 45.08 28.12 17.58
N GLU A 64 45.59 28.67 16.45
CA GLU A 64 45.02 28.39 15.11
C GLU A 64 45.09 26.88 14.83
N VAL A 65 43.97 26.20 14.98
CA VAL A 65 43.77 24.85 14.48
C VAL A 65 43.30 24.98 13.05
N ASP A 66 44.21 24.69 12.11
CA ASP A 66 43.92 24.59 10.68
C ASP A 66 43.00 23.37 10.47
N ILE A 67 41.68 23.58 10.60
CA ILE A 67 40.68 22.56 10.30
C ILE A 67 40.58 22.48 8.79
N LEU A 68 41.29 21.53 8.18
CA LEU A 68 41.01 21.07 6.83
C LEU A 68 39.59 20.52 6.78
N VAL A 69 38.62 21.39 6.48
CA VAL A 69 37.27 20.99 6.19
C VAL A 69 37.28 20.37 4.79
N GLU A 70 37.42 19.04 4.73
CA GLU A 70 37.14 18.33 3.48
C GLU A 70 35.65 18.61 3.13
N PRO A 71 35.34 18.95 1.85
CA PRO A 71 33.96 19.16 1.46
C PRO A 71 33.20 17.84 1.65
N VAL A 72 32.27 17.82 2.61
CA VAL A 72 31.29 16.75 2.72
C VAL A 72 30.45 16.82 1.44
N VAL A 73 30.81 16.00 0.47
CA VAL A 73 29.97 15.77 -0.71
C VAL A 73 28.77 15.03 -0.19
N GLU A 74 27.70 15.77 0.07
CA GLU A 74 26.39 15.20 0.32
C GLU A 74 25.99 14.43 -0.95
N VAL A 75 26.21 13.11 -0.92
CA VAL A 75 25.71 12.21 -1.95
C VAL A 75 24.21 12.23 -1.79
N VAL A 76 23.55 13.16 -2.47
CA VAL A 76 22.10 13.11 -2.66
C VAL A 76 21.87 11.86 -3.51
N GLU A 77 21.62 10.74 -2.83
CA GLU A 77 21.14 9.52 -3.47
C GLU A 77 19.82 9.90 -4.12
N SER A 78 19.84 10.18 -5.43
CA SER A 78 18.63 10.46 -6.18
C SER A 78 17.75 9.21 -6.05
N LEU A 79 16.63 9.35 -5.33
CA LEU A 79 15.58 8.31 -5.30
C LEU A 79 15.30 7.93 -6.76
N PRO A 80 15.25 6.64 -7.10
CA PRO A 80 14.96 6.20 -8.46
C PRO A 80 13.67 6.86 -8.93
N GLU A 81 13.74 7.53 -10.09
CA GLU A 81 12.61 8.22 -10.67
C GLU A 81 11.48 7.21 -10.85
N LYS A 82 10.38 7.41 -10.12
CA LYS A 82 9.27 6.48 -10.06
C LYS A 82 8.55 6.48 -11.40
N ARG A 83 8.71 5.40 -12.16
CA ARG A 83 8.17 5.28 -13.50
C ARG A 83 6.73 4.78 -13.43
N TYR A 84 5.77 5.69 -13.69
CA TYR A 84 4.36 5.34 -13.88
C TYR A 84 4.11 4.75 -15.27
N PHE A 85 3.12 3.89 -15.36
CA PHE A 85 2.60 3.43 -16.64
C PHE A 85 1.74 4.52 -17.28
N ASP A 86 1.79 4.65 -18.61
CA ASP A 86 0.90 5.55 -19.37
C ASP A 86 -0.47 4.89 -19.53
N VAL A 87 -1.27 4.97 -18.46
CA VAL A 87 -2.61 4.38 -18.37
C VAL A 87 -3.56 5.34 -17.64
N PRO A 88 -4.88 5.26 -17.84
CA PRO A 88 -5.84 6.19 -17.23
C PRO A 88 -6.12 5.90 -15.76
N LEU A 89 -5.08 5.77 -14.95
CA LEU A 89 -5.09 5.73 -13.49
C LEU A 89 -4.26 6.90 -12.94
N SER A 90 -4.71 7.49 -11.83
CA SER A 90 -3.92 8.50 -11.14
C SER A 90 -2.59 7.93 -10.62
N GLU A 91 -1.58 8.77 -10.52
CA GLU A 91 -0.29 8.39 -9.96
C GLU A 91 -0.43 7.82 -8.54
N ASP A 92 -1.23 8.45 -7.68
CA ASP A 92 -1.51 7.95 -6.32
C ASP A 92 -2.06 6.52 -6.31
N LEU A 93 -2.94 6.18 -7.26
CA LEU A 93 -3.49 4.83 -7.35
C LEU A 93 -2.48 3.83 -7.92
N GLN A 94 -1.62 4.27 -8.85
CA GLN A 94 -0.52 3.45 -9.34
C GLN A 94 0.51 3.19 -8.23
N ASP A 95 0.84 4.21 -7.43
CA ASP A 95 1.70 4.08 -6.26
C ASP A 95 1.17 3.02 -5.30
N TYR A 96 -0.11 3.10 -4.96
CA TYR A 96 -0.74 2.11 -4.09
C TYR A 96 -0.71 0.69 -4.68
N ILE A 97 -0.92 0.56 -6.00
CA ILE A 97 -0.79 -0.74 -6.70
C ILE A 97 0.66 -1.23 -6.61
N PHE A 98 1.66 -0.37 -6.83
CA PHE A 98 3.08 -0.74 -6.77
C PHE A 98 3.48 -1.23 -5.38
N GLU A 99 3.07 -0.52 -4.32
CA GLU A 99 3.30 -0.93 -2.93
C GLU A 99 2.70 -2.31 -2.63
N LEU A 100 1.43 -2.52 -3.01
CA LEU A 100 0.77 -3.82 -2.83
C LEU A 100 1.45 -4.95 -3.61
N CYS A 101 1.98 -4.66 -4.79
CA CYS A 101 2.67 -5.61 -5.63
C CYS A 101 4.06 -5.95 -5.08
N GLU A 102 4.81 -4.96 -4.62
CA GLU A 102 6.13 -5.15 -4.00
C GLU A 102 6.04 -6.03 -2.75
N GLU A 103 5.08 -5.77 -1.87
CA GLU A 103 4.83 -6.59 -0.68
C GLU A 103 4.58 -8.07 -1.00
N ARG A 104 4.08 -8.37 -2.20
CA ARG A 104 3.62 -9.70 -2.62
C ARG A 104 4.48 -10.38 -3.68
N ASP A 105 5.54 -9.70 -4.13
CA ASP A 105 6.40 -10.16 -5.21
C ASP A 105 5.59 -10.43 -6.50
N ILE A 106 4.70 -9.50 -6.84
CA ILE A 106 3.86 -9.52 -8.05
C ILE A 106 4.34 -8.42 -9.00
N ASP A 107 4.46 -8.74 -10.28
CA ASP A 107 4.72 -7.74 -11.31
C ASP A 107 3.50 -6.80 -11.44
N PRO A 108 3.65 -5.48 -11.16
CA PRO A 108 2.54 -4.53 -11.28
C PRO A 108 1.96 -4.44 -12.69
N ALA A 109 2.75 -4.71 -13.73
CA ALA A 109 2.25 -4.74 -15.11
C ALA A 109 1.16 -5.82 -15.30
N ILE A 110 1.24 -6.95 -14.60
CA ILE A 110 0.19 -7.98 -14.60
C ILE A 110 -1.10 -7.46 -13.99
N VAL A 111 -1.02 -6.71 -12.90
CA VAL A 111 -2.21 -6.10 -12.24
C VAL A 111 -2.85 -5.07 -13.17
N ILE A 112 -2.05 -4.23 -13.82
CA ILE A 112 -2.54 -3.24 -14.81
C ILE A 112 -3.20 -3.97 -15.98
N GLY A 113 -2.62 -5.08 -16.48
CA GLY A 113 -3.23 -5.90 -17.52
C GLY A 113 -4.56 -6.55 -17.11
N ILE A 114 -4.72 -6.92 -15.84
CA ILE A 114 -6.02 -7.38 -15.32
C ILE A 114 -7.02 -6.23 -15.33
N ILE A 115 -6.65 -5.03 -14.85
CA ILE A 115 -7.51 -3.86 -14.81
C ILE A 115 -7.99 -3.47 -16.22
N ASP A 116 -7.10 -3.49 -17.21
CA ASP A 116 -7.45 -3.30 -18.62
C ASP A 116 -8.54 -4.29 -19.07
N ARG A 117 -8.30 -5.57 -18.86
CA ARG A 117 -9.21 -6.66 -19.31
C ARG A 117 -10.54 -6.69 -18.57
N GLU A 118 -10.57 -6.36 -17.27
CA GLU A 118 -11.76 -6.43 -16.44
C GLU A 118 -12.66 -5.21 -16.59
N SER A 119 -12.10 -4.02 -16.71
CA SER A 119 -12.90 -2.79 -16.63
C SER A 119 -12.57 -1.75 -17.68
N ASP A 120 -11.50 -1.92 -18.47
CA ASP A 120 -10.97 -0.85 -19.31
C ASP A 120 -10.76 0.44 -18.46
N PHE A 121 -10.11 0.26 -17.31
CA PHE A 121 -9.81 1.29 -16.30
C PHE A 121 -11.03 2.02 -15.70
N ARG A 122 -12.24 1.51 -15.89
CA ARG A 122 -13.47 2.14 -15.39
C ARG A 122 -13.75 1.75 -13.94
N SER A 123 -13.28 2.57 -13.00
CA SER A 123 -13.39 2.30 -11.55
C SER A 123 -14.84 2.13 -11.03
N LYS A 124 -15.82 2.70 -11.71
CA LYS A 124 -17.24 2.61 -11.34
C LYS A 124 -18.02 1.54 -12.11
N LEU A 125 -17.33 0.73 -12.94
CA LEU A 125 -17.98 -0.31 -13.71
C LEU A 125 -18.66 -1.34 -12.79
N MET A 126 -19.86 -1.73 -13.15
CA MET A 126 -20.59 -2.86 -12.57
C MET A 126 -20.90 -3.87 -13.68
N GLY A 127 -20.24 -5.01 -13.61
CA GLY A 127 -20.43 -6.15 -14.53
C GLY A 127 -21.36 -7.22 -13.97
N ASP A 128 -21.59 -8.28 -14.73
CA ASP A 128 -22.36 -9.47 -14.33
C ASP A 128 -23.74 -9.13 -13.71
N ASN A 129 -24.47 -8.24 -14.35
CA ASN A 129 -25.77 -7.75 -13.84
C ASN A 129 -25.66 -7.15 -12.42
N GLY A 130 -24.61 -6.36 -12.18
CA GLY A 130 -24.35 -5.66 -10.91
C GLY A 130 -23.74 -6.54 -9.81
N LYS A 131 -23.11 -7.67 -10.16
CA LYS A 131 -22.50 -8.61 -9.20
C LYS A 131 -20.99 -8.45 -9.07
N SER A 132 -20.31 -7.94 -10.09
CA SER A 132 -18.89 -7.60 -10.09
C SER A 132 -18.68 -6.08 -10.09
N TYR A 133 -17.61 -5.60 -9.43
CA TYR A 133 -17.41 -4.19 -9.14
C TYR A 133 -16.00 -3.73 -9.47
N GLY A 134 -15.91 -2.54 -10.05
CA GLY A 134 -14.73 -1.69 -10.10
C GLY A 134 -13.63 -2.17 -11.04
N LEU A 135 -12.43 -1.69 -10.82
CA LEU A 135 -11.26 -1.88 -11.67
C LEU A 135 -10.94 -3.35 -11.95
N MET A 136 -10.98 -4.19 -10.93
CA MET A 136 -10.63 -5.61 -11.01
C MET A 136 -11.86 -6.54 -10.98
N GLN A 137 -13.07 -6.01 -11.21
CA GLN A 137 -14.35 -6.71 -11.29
C GLN A 137 -14.58 -7.75 -10.17
N VAL A 138 -14.33 -7.31 -8.94
CA VAL A 138 -14.42 -8.17 -7.76
C VAL A 138 -15.89 -8.50 -7.43
N MET A 139 -16.21 -9.80 -7.31
CA MET A 139 -17.54 -10.28 -6.93
C MET A 139 -17.65 -10.46 -5.41
N LYS A 140 -18.36 -9.56 -4.71
CA LYS A 140 -18.50 -9.56 -3.25
C LYS A 140 -18.81 -10.95 -2.67
N LYS A 141 -19.72 -11.71 -3.29
CA LYS A 141 -20.16 -13.02 -2.76
C LYS A 141 -19.05 -14.04 -2.56
N TRP A 142 -17.97 -13.94 -3.35
CA TRP A 142 -16.83 -14.85 -3.27
C TRP A 142 -15.72 -14.37 -2.33
N HIS A 143 -15.75 -13.07 -1.97
CA HIS A 143 -14.67 -12.42 -1.24
C HIS A 143 -15.08 -11.86 0.13
N VAL A 144 -16.25 -12.25 0.68
CA VAL A 144 -16.72 -11.75 1.99
C VAL A 144 -15.66 -11.93 3.09
N LYS A 145 -15.12 -13.14 3.24
CA LYS A 145 -14.08 -13.41 4.25
C LYS A 145 -12.79 -12.61 4.01
N ARG A 146 -12.39 -12.46 2.73
CA ARG A 146 -11.24 -11.64 2.33
C ARG A 146 -11.48 -10.18 2.67
N MET A 147 -12.61 -9.64 2.28
CA MET A 147 -12.99 -8.25 2.58
C MET A 147 -12.98 -7.98 4.09
N THR A 148 -13.56 -8.87 4.90
CA THR A 148 -13.53 -8.74 6.38
C THR A 148 -12.12 -8.74 6.91
N ARG A 149 -11.24 -9.65 6.46
CA ARG A 149 -9.83 -9.71 6.87
C ARG A 149 -9.04 -8.47 6.50
N LEU A 150 -9.34 -7.87 5.34
CA LEU A 150 -8.67 -6.69 4.82
C LEU A 150 -9.29 -5.36 5.30
N GLY A 151 -10.38 -5.40 6.09
CA GLY A 151 -11.10 -4.20 6.51
C GLY A 151 -11.86 -3.49 5.38
N VAL A 152 -12.11 -4.19 4.26
CA VAL A 152 -12.76 -3.63 3.06
C VAL A 152 -14.28 -3.66 3.21
N THR A 153 -14.92 -2.51 3.00
CA THR A 153 -16.39 -2.36 3.11
C THR A 153 -17.05 -1.95 1.79
N ASN A 154 -16.30 -1.32 0.87
CA ASN A 154 -16.83 -0.73 -0.37
C ASN A 154 -16.00 -1.11 -1.60
N LEU A 155 -16.47 -2.06 -2.40
CA LEU A 155 -15.81 -2.48 -3.65
C LEU A 155 -15.97 -1.47 -4.82
N LYS A 156 -16.73 -0.39 -4.64
CA LYS A 156 -16.81 0.72 -5.62
C LYS A 156 -15.70 1.75 -5.40
N ASP A 157 -15.03 1.69 -4.25
CA ASP A 157 -13.82 2.46 -3.99
C ASP A 157 -12.65 1.81 -4.73
N PRO A 158 -11.88 2.55 -5.57
CA PRO A 158 -10.83 1.96 -6.38
C PRO A 158 -9.69 1.36 -5.56
N TYR A 159 -9.32 1.97 -4.44
CA TYR A 159 -8.26 1.48 -3.56
C TYR A 159 -8.66 0.17 -2.88
N GLN A 160 -9.88 0.12 -2.33
CA GLN A 160 -10.41 -1.09 -1.72
C GLN A 160 -10.62 -2.21 -2.76
N ASN A 161 -10.96 -1.86 -3.98
CA ASN A 161 -11.16 -2.81 -5.07
C ASN A 161 -9.84 -3.49 -5.47
N VAL A 162 -8.78 -2.70 -5.73
CA VAL A 162 -7.48 -3.26 -6.10
C VAL A 162 -6.85 -4.04 -4.95
N LEU A 163 -7.03 -3.62 -3.69
CA LEU A 163 -6.57 -4.37 -2.53
C LEU A 163 -7.15 -5.79 -2.50
N VAL A 164 -8.47 -5.94 -2.69
CA VAL A 164 -9.12 -7.26 -2.70
C VAL A 164 -8.71 -8.08 -3.92
N GLY A 165 -8.63 -7.45 -5.09
CA GLY A 165 -8.25 -8.11 -6.34
C GLY A 165 -6.80 -8.62 -6.32
N ILE A 166 -5.86 -7.80 -5.85
CA ILE A 166 -4.44 -8.16 -5.73
C ILE A 166 -4.24 -9.25 -4.68
N ASP A 167 -4.90 -9.15 -3.52
CA ASP A 167 -4.83 -10.20 -2.50
C ASP A 167 -5.41 -11.55 -2.98
N TYR A 168 -6.41 -11.52 -3.86
CA TYR A 168 -6.91 -12.74 -4.50
C TYR A 168 -5.91 -13.30 -5.51
N LEU A 169 -5.32 -12.45 -6.34
CA LEU A 169 -4.29 -12.85 -7.30
C LEU A 169 -3.08 -13.48 -6.58
N ASP A 170 -2.63 -12.88 -5.48
CA ASP A 170 -1.55 -13.40 -4.64
C ASP A 170 -1.85 -14.81 -4.12
N GLU A 171 -3.06 -15.04 -3.60
CA GLU A 171 -3.50 -16.39 -3.20
C GLU A 171 -3.41 -17.41 -4.36
N LEU A 172 -3.80 -16.98 -5.56
CA LEU A 172 -3.77 -17.86 -6.73
C LEU A 172 -2.35 -18.16 -7.20
N ILE A 173 -1.45 -17.17 -7.15
CA ILE A 173 -0.02 -17.35 -7.48
C ILE A 173 0.64 -18.27 -6.45
N ASP A 174 0.33 -18.10 -5.16
CA ASP A 174 0.86 -18.94 -4.07
C ASP A 174 0.50 -20.43 -4.20
N ARG A 175 -0.50 -20.78 -5.01
CA ARG A 175 -0.80 -22.18 -5.33
C ARG A 175 0.27 -22.86 -6.18
N GLY A 176 1.20 -22.08 -6.76
CA GLY A 176 2.41 -22.58 -7.41
C GLY A 176 2.20 -23.26 -8.78
N ASN A 177 1.06 -22.99 -9.45
CA ASN A 177 0.75 -23.55 -10.78
C ASN A 177 1.18 -22.63 -11.94
N GLY A 178 1.95 -21.57 -11.65
CA GLY A 178 2.39 -20.56 -12.61
C GLY A 178 1.38 -19.46 -12.89
N ILE A 179 1.88 -18.35 -13.48
CA ILE A 179 1.09 -17.13 -13.72
C ILE A 179 -0.09 -17.38 -14.68
N GLU A 180 0.09 -18.16 -15.73
CA GLU A 180 -0.99 -18.47 -16.67
C GLU A 180 -2.17 -19.13 -15.98
N TRP A 181 -1.87 -20.11 -15.10
CA TRP A 181 -2.90 -20.77 -14.31
C TRP A 181 -3.58 -19.78 -13.34
N ALA A 182 -2.82 -18.93 -12.67
CA ALA A 182 -3.36 -17.93 -11.75
C ALA A 182 -4.32 -16.96 -12.45
N LEU A 183 -3.96 -16.50 -13.66
CA LEU A 183 -4.81 -15.63 -14.48
C LEU A 183 -6.08 -16.36 -14.96
N MET A 184 -5.96 -17.62 -15.41
CA MET A 184 -7.13 -18.42 -15.75
C MET A 184 -8.04 -18.66 -14.55
N ALA A 185 -7.45 -18.85 -13.37
CA ALA A 185 -8.20 -19.05 -12.14
C ALA A 185 -8.85 -17.75 -11.63
N TYR A 186 -8.19 -16.62 -11.84
CA TYR A 186 -8.76 -15.30 -11.54
C TYR A 186 -10.06 -15.08 -12.32
N ASN A 187 -10.03 -15.31 -13.62
CA ASN A 187 -11.17 -15.11 -14.52
C ASN A 187 -12.29 -16.15 -14.34
N GLY A 188 -11.95 -17.44 -14.26
CA GLY A 188 -12.94 -18.53 -14.31
C GLY A 188 -13.00 -19.42 -13.06
N GLY A 189 -12.19 -19.13 -12.05
CA GLY A 189 -12.04 -19.93 -10.84
C GLY A 189 -11.06 -21.11 -11.02
N PRO A 190 -10.55 -21.66 -9.88
CA PRO A 190 -9.52 -22.72 -9.91
C PRO A 190 -9.93 -23.99 -10.66
N GLY A 191 -11.21 -24.39 -10.57
CA GLY A 191 -11.70 -25.57 -11.31
C GLY A 191 -11.65 -25.40 -12.81
N TYR A 192 -11.97 -24.20 -13.30
CA TYR A 192 -11.85 -23.85 -14.71
C TYR A 192 -10.40 -23.85 -15.17
N ALA A 193 -9.50 -23.24 -14.38
CA ALA A 193 -8.07 -23.22 -14.68
C ALA A 193 -7.47 -24.62 -14.74
N ASN A 194 -7.81 -25.49 -13.79
CA ASN A 194 -7.38 -26.90 -13.81
C ASN A 194 -7.80 -27.63 -15.08
N LYS A 195 -9.06 -27.47 -15.50
CA LYS A 195 -9.57 -28.08 -16.74
C LYS A 195 -8.81 -27.58 -17.98
N LYS A 196 -8.52 -26.28 -18.06
CA LYS A 196 -7.78 -25.67 -19.17
C LYS A 196 -6.33 -26.13 -19.20
N ALA A 197 -5.66 -26.10 -18.04
CA ALA A 197 -4.26 -26.55 -17.91
C ALA A 197 -4.10 -28.04 -18.27
N ALA A 198 -5.00 -28.91 -17.82
CA ALA A 198 -5.00 -30.33 -18.18
C ALA A 198 -5.18 -30.56 -19.69
N ALA A 199 -5.85 -29.65 -20.40
CA ALA A 199 -6.00 -29.68 -21.85
C ALA A 199 -4.85 -28.97 -22.60
N GLY A 200 -3.82 -28.49 -21.92
CA GLY A 200 -2.71 -27.71 -22.50
C GLY A 200 -3.14 -26.34 -23.06
N VAL A 201 -4.24 -25.78 -22.57
CA VAL A 201 -4.83 -24.56 -23.13
C VAL A 201 -4.61 -23.38 -22.18
N VAL A 202 -3.94 -22.35 -22.65
CA VAL A 202 -3.94 -21.01 -22.06
C VAL A 202 -5.09 -20.21 -22.66
N THR A 203 -5.91 -19.57 -21.83
CA THR A 203 -7.11 -18.85 -22.30
C THR A 203 -6.76 -17.52 -22.98
N ASN A 204 -7.69 -16.97 -23.78
CA ASN A 204 -7.54 -15.63 -24.36
C ASN A 204 -7.42 -14.53 -23.30
N TYR A 205 -8.09 -14.73 -22.17
CA TYR A 205 -7.96 -13.82 -21.01
C TYR A 205 -6.51 -13.76 -20.52
N ALA A 206 -5.94 -14.91 -20.16
CA ALA A 206 -4.58 -14.98 -19.64
C ALA A 206 -3.54 -14.44 -20.65
N ARG A 207 -3.65 -14.85 -21.93
CA ARG A 207 -2.79 -14.32 -22.99
C ARG A 207 -2.93 -12.81 -23.17
N GLY A 208 -4.16 -12.29 -23.08
CA GLY A 208 -4.42 -10.85 -23.21
C GLY A 208 -3.77 -10.05 -22.08
N VAL A 209 -3.93 -10.50 -20.82
CA VAL A 209 -3.29 -9.87 -19.65
C VAL A 209 -1.76 -9.86 -19.79
N MET A 210 -1.16 -11.03 -20.08
CA MET A 210 0.30 -11.14 -20.23
C MET A 210 0.83 -10.32 -21.42
N GLY A 211 0.10 -10.29 -22.52
CA GLY A 211 0.47 -9.49 -23.70
C GLY A 211 0.42 -7.98 -23.41
N TYR A 212 -0.58 -7.52 -22.68
CA TYR A 212 -0.67 -6.12 -22.24
C TYR A 212 0.47 -5.76 -21.31
N ALA A 213 0.71 -6.58 -20.28
CA ALA A 213 1.81 -6.41 -19.33
C ALA A 213 3.19 -6.33 -20.03
N ALA A 214 3.43 -7.21 -20.99
CA ALA A 214 4.67 -7.19 -21.78
C ALA A 214 4.84 -5.90 -22.61
N GLY A 215 3.74 -5.26 -23.01
CA GLY A 215 3.75 -3.96 -23.69
C GLY A 215 4.13 -2.79 -22.77
N LEU A 216 3.76 -2.89 -21.48
CA LEU A 216 4.09 -1.86 -20.47
C LEU A 216 5.55 -1.92 -19.99
N SER A 217 6.17 -3.08 -20.06
CA SER A 217 7.54 -3.34 -19.57
C SER A 217 8.64 -2.96 -20.57
N ARG A 218 8.32 -2.26 -21.65
CA ARG A 218 9.26 -1.91 -22.72
C ARG A 218 9.72 -0.45 -22.69
#